data_0726d7bc3bd3b2d5f15a7f675ae01c1d
#
_entry.id   0726d7bc3bd3b2d5f15a7f675ae01c1d
#
_cell.length_a   1.000
_cell.length_b   1.000
_cell.length_c   1.000
_cell.angle_alpha   90.00
_cell.angle_beta   90.00
_cell.angle_gamma   90.00
#
_symmetry.space_group_name_H-M   'P 1'
#
loop_
_entity.id
_entity.type
_entity.pdbx_description
1 polymer ?
#
loop_
_entity_poly.entity_id
_entity_poly.type
_entity_poly.pdbx_seq_one_letter_code
_entity_poly.pdbx_strand_id
1 'polypeptide(L)'
;MTTGRRLEFATSRPTEFVDITSRLQDEIRRAGLRNGRIHLQSLHTTVGLAVNENEPLLLRDFEGLLERLAPAGAGYEHDDFGRRFDIALDEPVNGHAHCRQLLLSAFATLLVEEGRLVLGRWQSVFAVELDGPRHRELAVQFEGDFIRHSSEPVESLVEMELARQLLVDPEPIALPMRRLVEAGGKRLRPRLVQLTSGIGPRNDPLRAAELAAAVELLHNATLVHDDYVDESTVRRGRPTVAAAEGAERAIAVGDYYFAKATRLIAEIGNAGVTSEVADALEAICASQIDDVALRGAYPGDRESYMRVIRGKTASLFAAACASGALLSEADGDVVDALRRFGDLLGTAFQMADDVIDFSPNSGKPVGLDIRQRVLSLPLIYAAEDRVVGPEVRRLLAGSLGDAEVGRVTELVTSTEALPRVRREAEALVDEALRELEAVELDGLRPVLAGVARSAVNRNS
;
A
#
# COMPACT_ATOMS: atom_id res chain seq x y z
N MET A 1 6.58 24.24 15.53
CA MET A 1 7.78 23.48 15.96
C MET A 1 8.78 23.55 14.81
N THR A 2 10.07 23.61 15.09
CA THR A 2 11.10 23.74 14.02
C THR A 2 12.12 22.64 14.24
N THR A 3 12.41 21.85 13.21
CA THR A 3 13.46 20.82 13.23
C THR A 3 14.35 20.99 12.02
N GLY A 4 15.66 20.78 12.17
CA GLY A 4 16.64 20.90 11.09
C GLY A 4 17.33 19.59 10.78
N ARG A 5 17.61 19.31 9.51
CA ARG A 5 18.34 18.14 9.00
C ARG A 5 19.35 18.55 7.94
N ARG A 6 20.17 17.59 7.54
CA ARG A 6 21.13 17.73 6.44
C ARG A 6 20.75 16.73 5.35
N LEU A 7 20.79 17.20 4.10
CA LEU A 7 20.61 16.39 2.90
C LEU A 7 21.94 16.33 2.17
N GLU A 8 22.56 15.15 2.16
CA GLU A 8 23.84 14.91 1.50
C GLU A 8 23.61 14.26 0.12
N PHE A 9 24.41 14.64 -0.88
CA PHE A 9 24.42 14.04 -2.20
C PHE A 9 25.78 14.17 -2.86
N ALA A 10 26.07 13.29 -3.82
CA ALA A 10 27.26 13.34 -4.64
C ALA A 10 26.89 13.78 -6.06
N THR A 11 27.75 14.54 -6.69
CA THR A 11 27.65 14.96 -8.09
C THR A 11 28.70 14.26 -8.93
N SER A 12 28.45 14.16 -10.24
CA SER A 12 29.26 13.40 -11.19
C SER A 12 29.89 14.26 -12.29
N ARG A 13 29.37 15.48 -12.47
CA ARG A 13 29.79 16.39 -13.55
C ARG A 13 30.12 17.79 -13.00
N PRO A 14 30.92 18.58 -13.75
CA PRO A 14 31.23 19.96 -13.35
C PRO A 14 29.99 20.84 -13.18
N THR A 15 29.02 20.74 -14.09
CA THR A 15 27.69 21.36 -13.97
C THR A 15 26.66 20.25 -14.04
N GLU A 16 25.79 20.15 -13.04
CA GLU A 16 24.81 19.08 -12.94
C GLU A 16 23.54 19.53 -12.22
N PHE A 17 22.38 19.29 -12.83
CA PHE A 17 21.08 19.49 -12.20
C PHE A 17 20.66 18.19 -11.53
N VAL A 18 20.80 18.10 -10.22
CA VAL A 18 20.43 16.93 -9.42
C VAL A 18 19.00 17.10 -8.92
N ASP A 19 18.07 16.28 -9.40
CA ASP A 19 16.70 16.25 -8.89
C ASP A 19 16.69 15.70 -7.45
N ILE A 20 16.32 16.54 -6.50
CA ILE A 20 16.25 16.23 -5.07
C ILE A 20 14.80 16.10 -4.57
N THR A 21 13.79 16.15 -5.45
CA THR A 21 12.37 16.18 -5.09
C THR A 21 11.97 14.98 -4.23
N SER A 22 12.32 13.78 -4.65
CA SER A 22 12.00 12.55 -3.92
C SER A 22 12.68 12.49 -2.55
N ARG A 23 13.94 12.93 -2.48
CA ARG A 23 14.70 12.99 -1.21
C ARG A 23 14.09 14.00 -0.23
N LEU A 24 13.64 15.14 -0.72
CA LEU A 24 12.94 16.14 0.11
C LEU A 24 11.60 15.59 0.60
N GLN A 25 10.88 14.85 -0.24
CA GLN A 25 9.66 14.20 0.14
C GLN A 25 9.90 13.17 1.25
N ASP A 26 11.00 12.41 1.18
CA ASP A 26 11.42 11.48 2.24
C ASP A 26 11.73 12.21 3.55
N GLU A 27 12.43 13.35 3.49
CA GLU A 27 12.75 14.14 4.67
C GLU A 27 11.51 14.76 5.32
N ILE A 28 10.53 15.21 4.52
CA ILE A 28 9.23 15.68 5.03
C ILE A 28 8.52 14.56 5.78
N ARG A 29 8.49 13.35 5.21
CA ARG A 29 7.90 12.17 5.86
C ARG A 29 8.60 11.83 7.16
N ARG A 30 9.94 11.76 7.16
CA ARG A 30 10.73 11.48 8.37
C ARG A 30 10.58 12.54 9.45
N ALA A 31 10.34 13.79 9.06
CA ALA A 31 10.08 14.88 9.99
C ALA A 31 8.65 14.86 10.54
N GLY A 32 7.72 14.16 9.87
CA GLY A 32 6.30 14.18 10.22
C GLY A 32 5.62 15.52 9.96
N LEU A 33 6.15 16.35 9.04
CA LEU A 33 5.55 17.63 8.70
C LEU A 33 4.28 17.40 7.88
N ARG A 34 3.13 17.79 8.41
CA ARG A 34 1.82 17.66 7.75
C ARG A 34 1.51 18.86 6.89
N ASN A 35 1.41 20.03 7.49
CA ASN A 35 1.14 21.29 6.80
C ASN A 35 2.15 22.35 7.24
N GLY A 36 2.70 23.08 6.27
CA GLY A 36 3.69 24.09 6.58
C GLY A 36 4.63 24.38 5.41
N ARG A 37 5.91 24.47 5.71
CA ARG A 37 6.95 24.76 4.71
C ARG A 37 8.27 24.12 5.09
N ILE A 38 9.07 23.87 4.07
CA ILE A 38 10.47 23.54 4.22
C ILE A 38 11.33 24.71 3.72
N HIS A 39 12.40 25.01 4.43
CA HIS A 39 13.43 25.94 4.00
C HIS A 39 14.67 25.15 3.64
N LEU A 40 15.16 25.36 2.44
CA LEU A 40 16.40 24.77 1.93
C LEU A 40 17.46 25.84 1.86
N GLN A 41 18.69 25.53 2.26
CA GLN A 41 19.84 26.40 2.10
C GLN A 41 21.05 25.61 1.63
N SER A 42 21.65 26.04 0.55
CA SER A 42 22.96 25.55 0.12
C SER A 42 24.04 26.00 1.11
N LEU A 43 24.89 25.06 1.49
CA LEU A 43 26.05 25.31 2.36
C LEU A 43 27.34 25.51 1.55
N HIS A 44 27.19 25.64 0.21
CA HIS A 44 28.30 25.76 -0.72
C HIS A 44 28.12 27.01 -1.61
N THR A 45 29.18 27.71 -1.84
CA THR A 45 29.21 28.93 -2.69
C THR A 45 29.16 28.62 -4.18
N THR A 46 29.20 27.34 -4.56
CA THR A 46 29.15 26.88 -5.96
C THR A 46 28.02 25.87 -6.19
N VAL A 47 26.99 25.90 -5.33
CA VAL A 47 25.76 25.14 -5.51
C VAL A 47 24.55 26.05 -5.38
N GLY A 48 23.70 26.05 -6.39
CA GLY A 48 22.43 26.79 -6.39
C GLY A 48 21.22 25.86 -6.20
N LEU A 49 20.05 26.48 -6.01
CA LEU A 49 18.75 25.80 -5.96
C LEU A 49 17.85 26.35 -7.07
N ALA A 50 17.08 25.45 -7.70
CA ALA A 50 16.11 25.81 -8.72
C ALA A 50 14.85 24.95 -8.62
N VAL A 51 13.69 25.49 -9.03
CA VAL A 51 12.45 24.74 -9.22
C VAL A 51 12.02 24.94 -10.66
N ASN A 52 12.02 23.86 -11.45
CA ASN A 52 11.68 23.90 -12.87
C ASN A 52 11.28 22.50 -13.37
N GLU A 53 11.00 22.36 -14.66
CA GLU A 53 10.66 21.11 -15.30
C GLU A 53 11.88 20.19 -15.43
N ASN A 54 11.71 18.90 -15.11
CA ASN A 54 12.74 17.89 -15.27
C ASN A 54 12.63 17.23 -16.65
N GLU A 55 13.05 17.97 -17.69
CA GLU A 55 13.08 17.50 -19.07
C GLU A 55 14.55 17.53 -19.60
N PRO A 56 15.07 16.43 -20.12
CA PRO A 56 16.52 16.31 -20.45
C PRO A 56 17.04 17.32 -21.45
N LEU A 57 16.25 17.79 -22.42
CA LEU A 57 16.68 18.81 -23.39
C LEU A 57 16.68 20.20 -22.75
N LEU A 58 15.65 20.50 -21.97
CA LEU A 58 15.55 21.76 -21.21
C LEU A 58 16.72 21.91 -20.22
N LEU A 59 17.10 20.84 -19.53
CA LEU A 59 18.26 20.88 -18.62
C LEU A 59 19.56 21.20 -19.37
N ARG A 60 19.75 20.70 -20.62
CA ARG A 60 20.89 21.08 -21.48
C ARG A 60 20.82 22.56 -21.90
N ASP A 61 19.62 23.09 -22.16
CA ASP A 61 19.44 24.50 -22.46
C ASP A 61 19.84 25.37 -21.28
N PHE A 62 19.53 24.94 -20.03
CA PHE A 62 19.97 25.63 -18.82
C PHE A 62 21.50 25.59 -18.64
N GLU A 63 22.13 24.41 -18.86
CA GLU A 63 23.60 24.31 -18.86
C GLU A 63 24.22 25.25 -19.91
N GLY A 64 23.66 25.27 -21.12
CA GLY A 64 24.11 26.17 -22.18
C GLY A 64 23.88 27.66 -21.88
N LEU A 65 22.80 27.99 -21.16
CA LEU A 65 22.55 29.36 -20.72
C LEU A 65 23.61 29.79 -19.70
N LEU A 66 23.89 29.00 -18.70
CA LEU A 66 24.90 29.26 -17.67
C LEU A 66 26.30 29.42 -18.30
N GLU A 67 26.63 28.55 -19.28
CA GLU A 67 27.91 28.65 -20.00
C GLU A 67 28.02 29.96 -20.81
N ARG A 68 26.94 30.43 -21.41
CA ARG A 68 26.95 31.71 -22.14
C ARG A 68 27.09 32.92 -21.23
N LEU A 69 26.50 32.88 -20.02
CA LEU A 69 26.51 34.00 -19.07
C LEU A 69 27.81 34.07 -18.27
N ALA A 70 28.38 32.94 -17.91
CA ALA A 70 29.64 32.84 -17.19
C ALA A 70 30.46 31.63 -17.73
N PRO A 71 31.18 31.83 -18.87
CA PRO A 71 31.93 30.76 -19.53
C PRO A 71 33.06 30.24 -18.62
N ALA A 72 33.21 28.88 -18.57
CA ALA A 72 34.29 28.28 -17.75
C ALA A 72 35.69 28.68 -18.24
N GLY A 73 35.85 28.97 -19.53
CA GLY A 73 37.13 29.39 -20.13
C GLY A 73 37.42 30.88 -20.09
N ALA A 74 36.55 31.72 -19.47
CA ALA A 74 36.83 33.14 -19.33
C ALA A 74 37.83 33.39 -18.17
N GLY A 75 38.52 34.51 -18.27
CA GLY A 75 39.40 34.97 -17.16
C GLY A 75 38.58 35.56 -16.03
N TYR A 76 38.71 35.04 -14.83
CA TYR A 76 38.09 35.59 -13.61
C TYR A 76 39.15 36.08 -12.65
N GLU A 77 38.96 37.26 -12.07
CA GLU A 77 39.88 37.79 -11.09
C GLU A 77 39.99 36.92 -9.83
N HIS A 78 38.93 36.13 -9.54
CA HIS A 78 38.93 35.15 -8.49
C HIS A 78 39.99 34.03 -8.69
N ASP A 79 40.33 33.75 -9.92
CA ASP A 79 41.26 32.67 -10.30
C ASP A 79 42.72 33.20 -10.39
N ASP A 80 42.94 34.51 -10.21
CA ASP A 80 44.29 35.11 -10.17
C ASP A 80 44.92 34.96 -8.77
N PHE A 81 45.49 33.78 -8.51
CA PHE A 81 46.14 33.47 -7.23
C PHE A 81 47.37 34.32 -6.93
N GLY A 82 47.93 35.03 -7.91
CA GLY A 82 49.00 35.99 -7.70
C GLY A 82 48.59 37.30 -7.03
N ARG A 83 47.29 37.63 -7.09
CA ARG A 83 46.68 38.84 -6.54
C ARG A 83 45.86 38.65 -5.28
N ARG A 84 45.59 37.40 -4.94
CA ARG A 84 44.79 37.02 -3.75
C ARG A 84 45.69 36.78 -2.56
N PHE A 85 45.19 37.17 -1.38
CA PHE A 85 45.73 36.84 -0.10
C PHE A 85 44.86 35.72 0.54
N ASP A 86 45.39 34.87 1.31
CA ASP A 86 44.58 33.85 2.00
C ASP A 86 44.02 32.72 1.09
N ILE A 87 44.91 32.11 0.31
CA ILE A 87 44.55 31.04 -0.63
C ILE A 87 44.77 29.70 0.02
N ALA A 88 43.79 28.78 -0.01
CA ALA A 88 43.95 27.39 0.39
C ALA A 88 44.89 26.65 -0.60
N LEU A 89 45.66 25.66 -0.09
CA LEU A 89 46.62 24.90 -0.92
C LEU A 89 45.98 24.14 -2.06
N ASP A 90 44.68 23.80 -1.93
CA ASP A 90 43.85 23.01 -2.85
C ASP A 90 42.73 23.85 -3.50
N GLU A 91 42.85 25.16 -3.49
CA GLU A 91 41.83 26.06 -4.05
C GLU A 91 41.66 25.86 -5.56
N PRO A 92 40.43 25.53 -6.03
CA PRO A 92 40.20 25.30 -7.44
C PRO A 92 40.05 26.58 -8.24
N VAL A 93 40.31 26.52 -9.54
CA VAL A 93 40.02 27.58 -10.53
C VAL A 93 38.54 27.51 -10.86
N ASN A 94 37.69 28.26 -10.15
CA ASN A 94 36.24 28.13 -10.22
C ASN A 94 35.47 29.46 -10.17
N GLY A 95 36.08 30.54 -10.56
CA GLY A 95 35.46 31.89 -10.62
C GLY A 95 34.16 31.88 -11.42
N HIS A 96 34.10 31.10 -12.50
CA HIS A 96 32.87 30.90 -13.29
C HIS A 96 31.72 30.30 -12.46
N ALA A 97 32.03 29.34 -11.58
CA ALA A 97 31.02 28.66 -10.76
C ALA A 97 30.40 29.64 -9.72
N HIS A 98 31.22 30.46 -9.11
CA HIS A 98 30.73 31.54 -8.24
C HIS A 98 29.83 32.53 -8.97
N CYS A 99 30.21 32.93 -10.21
CA CYS A 99 29.40 33.80 -11.04
C CYS A 99 28.07 33.15 -11.45
N ARG A 100 28.07 31.87 -11.79
CA ARG A 100 26.85 31.11 -12.11
C ARG A 100 25.95 30.97 -10.87
N GLN A 101 26.54 30.73 -9.70
CA GLN A 101 25.78 30.62 -8.45
C GLN A 101 25.04 31.90 -8.10
N LEU A 102 25.64 33.08 -8.38
CA LEU A 102 25.00 34.36 -8.17
C LEU A 102 23.71 34.56 -8.99
N LEU A 103 23.55 33.82 -10.10
CA LEU A 103 22.34 33.82 -10.93
C LEU A 103 21.25 32.89 -10.41
N LEU A 104 21.61 31.99 -9.51
CA LEU A 104 20.70 31.02 -8.88
C LEU A 104 20.45 31.43 -7.43
N SER A 105 19.39 30.87 -6.84
CA SER A 105 19.14 31.07 -5.42
C SER A 105 20.01 30.15 -4.56
N ALA A 106 20.58 30.66 -3.48
CA ALA A 106 21.25 29.82 -2.48
C ALA A 106 20.26 29.19 -1.49
N PHE A 107 18.99 29.58 -1.51
CA PHE A 107 17.95 29.08 -0.64
C PHE A 107 16.62 28.94 -1.39
N ALA A 108 15.72 28.07 -0.91
CA ALA A 108 14.37 27.94 -1.40
C ALA A 108 13.40 27.68 -0.24
N THR A 109 12.19 28.18 -0.35
CA THR A 109 11.09 27.87 0.55
C THR A 109 10.00 27.19 -0.25
N LEU A 110 9.61 25.98 0.15
CA LEU A 110 8.59 25.18 -0.51
C LEU A 110 7.46 24.90 0.46
N LEU A 111 6.23 24.98 -0.02
CA LEU A 111 5.04 24.64 0.77
C LEU A 111 4.87 23.15 0.89
N VAL A 112 4.32 22.72 2.02
CA VAL A 112 3.95 21.34 2.31
C VAL A 112 2.49 21.31 2.75
N GLU A 113 1.68 20.49 2.05
CA GLU A 113 0.28 20.23 2.38
C GLU A 113 0.07 18.74 2.48
N GLU A 114 -0.61 18.30 3.53
CA GLU A 114 -0.90 16.90 3.84
C GLU A 114 0.34 15.98 3.69
N GLY A 115 1.50 16.46 4.20
CA GLY A 115 2.75 15.70 4.17
C GLY A 115 3.47 15.66 2.82
N ARG A 116 3.07 16.49 1.85
CA ARG A 116 3.64 16.54 0.50
C ARG A 116 4.09 17.91 0.09
N LEU A 117 5.12 17.95 -0.75
CA LEU A 117 5.51 19.17 -1.46
C LEU A 117 4.40 19.65 -2.38
N VAL A 118 4.06 20.91 -2.28
CA VAL A 118 3.14 21.59 -3.21
C VAL A 118 3.94 22.03 -4.43
N LEU A 119 3.89 21.21 -5.47
CA LEU A 119 4.57 21.45 -6.74
C LEU A 119 3.58 21.41 -7.90
N GLY A 120 3.79 22.24 -8.91
CA GLY A 120 3.07 22.14 -10.17
C GLY A 120 3.39 20.81 -10.89
N ARG A 121 2.52 20.41 -11.82
CA ARG A 121 2.59 19.11 -12.53
C ARG A 121 3.97 18.78 -13.11
N TRP A 122 4.71 19.78 -13.56
CA TRP A 122 6.00 19.63 -14.23
C TRP A 122 7.18 20.08 -13.37
N GLN A 123 6.94 20.55 -12.14
CA GLN A 123 7.98 21.06 -11.28
C GLN A 123 8.72 19.95 -10.54
N SER A 124 10.04 20.01 -10.62
CA SER A 124 11.00 19.31 -9.76
C SER A 124 11.88 20.32 -9.04
N VAL A 125 12.42 19.92 -7.93
CA VAL A 125 13.37 20.72 -7.13
C VAL A 125 14.78 20.24 -7.43
N PHE A 126 15.65 21.14 -7.84
CA PHE A 126 17.03 20.83 -8.20
C PHE A 126 18.03 21.44 -7.23
N ALA A 127 19.03 20.65 -6.85
CA ALA A 127 20.33 21.16 -6.45
C ALA A 127 21.19 21.27 -7.70
N VAL A 128 21.71 22.47 -7.98
CA VAL A 128 22.48 22.76 -9.19
C VAL A 128 23.95 22.85 -8.81
N GLU A 129 24.71 21.82 -9.17
CA GLU A 129 26.18 21.78 -9.05
C GLU A 129 26.82 22.64 -10.12
N LEU A 130 27.84 23.41 -9.76
CA LEU A 130 28.52 24.33 -10.66
C LEU A 130 30.05 24.18 -10.67
N ASP A 131 30.62 23.38 -9.75
CA ASP A 131 32.05 23.13 -9.55
C ASP A 131 32.31 21.65 -9.14
N GLY A 132 31.59 20.71 -9.77
CA GLY A 132 31.71 19.29 -9.48
C GLY A 132 32.81 18.56 -10.29
N PRO A 133 32.96 17.23 -10.09
CA PRO A 133 32.18 16.39 -9.17
C PRO A 133 32.59 16.56 -7.70
N ARG A 134 31.61 16.59 -6.78
CA ARG A 134 31.86 16.76 -5.35
C ARG A 134 30.78 16.12 -4.48
N HIS A 135 31.09 15.89 -3.20
CA HIS A 135 30.07 15.69 -2.16
C HIS A 135 29.50 17.03 -1.72
N ARG A 136 28.18 17.10 -1.62
CA ARG A 136 27.43 18.32 -1.33
C ARG A 136 26.44 18.11 -0.21
N GLU A 137 26.12 19.20 0.48
CA GLU A 137 25.24 19.23 1.63
C GLU A 137 24.31 20.45 1.55
N LEU A 138 23.02 20.21 1.80
CA LEU A 138 22.01 21.24 1.98
C LEU A 138 21.48 21.20 3.42
N ALA A 139 21.27 22.37 4.02
CA ALA A 139 20.49 22.46 5.24
C ALA A 139 19.01 22.46 4.88
N VAL A 140 18.24 21.65 5.59
CA VAL A 140 16.78 21.55 5.45
C VAL A 140 16.16 21.85 6.78
N GLN A 141 15.29 22.85 6.85
CA GLN A 141 14.54 23.23 8.04
C GLN A 141 13.05 23.10 7.79
N PHE A 142 12.34 22.48 8.72
CA PHE A 142 10.91 22.23 8.66
C PHE A 142 10.19 23.17 9.62
N GLU A 143 9.10 23.78 9.16
CA GLU A 143 8.27 24.69 9.96
C GLU A 143 6.79 24.43 9.65
N GLY A 144 5.99 24.21 10.69
CA GLY A 144 4.55 24.00 10.54
C GLY A 144 3.96 23.04 11.56
N ASP A 145 2.91 22.38 11.13
CA ASP A 145 2.20 21.38 11.91
C ASP A 145 2.81 20.01 11.69
N PHE A 146 3.32 19.43 12.77
CA PHE A 146 3.90 18.10 12.76
C PHE A 146 2.90 17.08 13.30
N ILE A 147 2.87 15.91 12.68
CA ILE A 147 2.14 14.77 13.23
C ILE A 147 2.78 14.46 14.57
N ARG A 148 2.01 14.67 15.63
CA ARG A 148 2.43 14.26 16.96
C ARG A 148 2.19 12.76 17.07
N HIS A 149 3.25 11.98 17.15
CA HIS A 149 3.20 10.51 17.25
C HIS A 149 2.33 9.95 18.42
N SER A 150 1.66 10.79 19.19
CA SER A 150 0.91 10.41 20.38
C SER A 150 -0.58 10.79 20.41
N SER A 151 -1.13 11.47 19.40
CA SER A 151 -2.49 12.01 19.52
C SER A 151 -3.50 11.73 18.40
N GLU A 152 -3.08 11.30 17.21
CA GLU A 152 -4.03 10.84 16.19
C GLU A 152 -4.05 9.31 16.13
N PRO A 153 -5.24 8.68 16.12
CA PRO A 153 -5.33 7.24 15.90
C PRO A 153 -4.65 6.90 14.58
N VAL A 154 -3.79 5.91 14.57
CA VAL A 154 -3.05 5.45 13.36
C VAL A 154 -4.02 5.09 12.23
N GLU A 155 -5.24 4.69 12.57
CA GLU A 155 -6.36 4.44 11.65
C GLU A 155 -6.75 5.70 10.84
N SER A 156 -6.63 6.91 11.43
CA SER A 156 -6.93 8.16 10.72
C SER A 156 -5.92 8.45 9.59
N LEU A 157 -4.65 8.08 9.76
CA LEU A 157 -3.61 8.26 8.74
C LEU A 157 -3.88 7.42 7.48
N VAL A 158 -4.39 6.20 7.64
CA VAL A 158 -4.76 5.34 6.49
C VAL A 158 -5.94 5.91 5.74
N GLU A 159 -6.99 6.34 6.44
CA GLU A 159 -8.17 6.93 5.78
C GLU A 159 -7.80 8.24 5.05
N MET A 160 -6.94 9.06 5.65
CA MET A 160 -6.40 10.26 5.00
C MET A 160 -5.60 9.91 3.74
N GLU A 161 -4.74 8.90 3.82
CA GLU A 161 -3.94 8.46 2.68
C GLU A 161 -4.81 7.86 1.57
N LEU A 162 -5.81 7.04 1.91
CA LEU A 162 -6.79 6.53 0.96
C LEU A 162 -7.55 7.67 0.26
N ALA A 163 -8.08 8.62 1.04
CA ALA A 163 -8.78 9.79 0.49
C ALA A 163 -7.87 10.58 -0.45
N ARG A 164 -6.62 10.82 -0.05
CA ARG A 164 -5.63 11.51 -0.86
C ARG A 164 -5.34 10.78 -2.18
N GLN A 165 -5.17 9.46 -2.15
CA GLN A 165 -4.93 8.67 -3.36
C GLN A 165 -6.10 8.74 -4.33
N LEU A 166 -7.32 8.82 -3.83
CA LEU A 166 -8.53 8.93 -4.66
C LEU A 166 -8.79 10.35 -5.18
N LEU A 167 -8.27 11.39 -4.51
CA LEU A 167 -8.42 12.79 -4.95
C LEU A 167 -7.54 13.16 -6.14
N VAL A 168 -6.37 12.53 -6.29
CA VAL A 168 -5.43 12.83 -7.38
C VAL A 168 -5.78 12.13 -8.69
N ASP A 169 -6.72 11.18 -8.67
CA ASP A 169 -7.13 10.45 -9.86
C ASP A 169 -8.21 11.20 -10.64
N PRO A 170 -8.26 11.03 -11.98
CA PRO A 170 -9.35 11.57 -12.79
C PRO A 170 -10.73 11.09 -12.27
N GLU A 171 -11.70 12.00 -12.14
CA GLU A 171 -13.02 11.72 -11.56
C GLU A 171 -13.70 10.45 -12.12
N PRO A 172 -13.66 10.19 -13.45
CA PRO A 172 -14.27 8.98 -13.99
C PRO A 172 -13.68 7.66 -13.47
N ILE A 173 -12.43 7.68 -13.00
CA ILE A 173 -11.71 6.52 -12.43
C ILE A 173 -11.88 6.49 -10.91
N ALA A 174 -11.77 7.66 -10.28
CA ALA A 174 -11.83 7.80 -8.83
C ALA A 174 -13.21 7.50 -8.25
N LEU A 175 -14.28 7.94 -8.92
CA LEU A 175 -15.63 7.88 -8.38
C LEU A 175 -16.12 6.46 -8.07
N PRO A 176 -15.95 5.45 -8.94
CA PRO A 176 -16.31 4.07 -8.63
C PRO A 176 -15.56 3.51 -7.42
N MET A 177 -14.25 3.73 -7.36
CA MET A 177 -13.42 3.26 -6.25
C MET A 177 -13.74 4.01 -4.95
N ARG A 178 -13.98 5.32 -5.02
CA ARG A 178 -14.38 6.12 -3.85
C ARG A 178 -15.68 5.60 -3.25
N ARG A 179 -16.69 5.31 -4.07
CA ARG A 179 -17.95 4.71 -3.61
C ARG A 179 -17.73 3.38 -2.89
N LEU A 180 -16.83 2.54 -3.39
CA LEU A 180 -16.49 1.25 -2.77
C LEU A 180 -15.75 1.44 -1.43
N VAL A 181 -14.76 2.32 -1.38
CA VAL A 181 -14.00 2.64 -0.16
C VAL A 181 -14.90 3.28 0.90
N GLU A 182 -15.73 4.27 0.54
CA GLU A 182 -16.67 4.95 1.43
C GLU A 182 -17.83 4.06 1.90
N ALA A 183 -18.16 2.99 1.18
CA ALA A 183 -19.13 2.00 1.65
C ALA A 183 -18.66 1.28 2.93
N GLY A 184 -17.45 1.58 3.39
CA GLY A 184 -16.89 1.09 4.63
C GLY A 184 -16.23 -0.28 4.48
N GLY A 185 -15.85 -0.83 5.61
CA GLY A 185 -15.17 -2.11 5.75
C GLY A 185 -14.40 -2.14 7.06
N LYS A 186 -14.02 -3.33 7.51
CA LYS A 186 -13.32 -3.49 8.81
C LYS A 186 -11.84 -3.08 8.76
N ARG A 187 -11.32 -2.71 7.58
CA ARG A 187 -9.91 -2.31 7.38
C ARG A 187 -8.91 -3.26 8.05
N LEU A 188 -9.18 -4.58 8.05
CA LEU A 188 -8.34 -5.55 8.77
C LEU A 188 -6.92 -5.61 8.20
N ARG A 189 -6.78 -5.62 6.87
CA ARG A 189 -5.46 -5.67 6.23
C ARG A 189 -4.64 -4.40 6.49
N PRO A 190 -5.19 -3.19 6.29
CA PRO A 190 -4.53 -1.95 6.74
C PRO A 190 -4.12 -1.96 8.21
N ARG A 191 -5.01 -2.42 9.08
CA ARG A 191 -4.75 -2.49 10.52
C ARG A 191 -3.61 -3.46 10.85
N LEU A 192 -3.54 -4.60 10.17
CA LEU A 192 -2.42 -5.55 10.34
C LEU A 192 -1.10 -4.94 9.89
N VAL A 193 -1.04 -4.28 8.72
CA VAL A 193 0.16 -3.53 8.27
C VAL A 193 0.61 -2.54 9.34
N GLN A 194 -0.31 -1.73 9.87
CA GLN A 194 0.01 -0.72 10.88
C GLN A 194 0.54 -1.33 12.18
N LEU A 195 -0.10 -2.40 12.67
CA LEU A 195 0.33 -3.07 13.90
C LEU A 195 1.72 -3.68 13.74
N THR A 196 1.97 -4.37 12.63
CA THR A 196 3.24 -5.07 12.42
C THR A 196 4.38 -4.13 12.02
N SER A 197 4.09 -2.93 11.49
CA SER A 197 5.11 -1.91 11.21
C SER A 197 5.69 -1.22 12.44
N GLY A 198 5.14 -1.48 13.62
CA GLY A 198 5.67 -0.97 14.89
C GLY A 198 6.61 -1.91 15.63
N ILE A 199 6.90 -3.12 15.08
CA ILE A 199 7.65 -4.18 15.79
C ILE A 199 9.17 -3.98 15.70
N GLY A 200 9.67 -3.57 14.54
CA GLY A 200 11.10 -3.43 14.30
C GLY A 200 11.66 -2.08 14.78
N PRO A 201 12.98 -1.92 14.68
CA PRO A 201 13.68 -0.71 15.16
C PRO A 201 13.32 0.55 14.38
N ARG A 202 12.79 0.40 13.16
CA ARG A 202 12.40 1.54 12.31
C ARG A 202 10.89 1.76 12.37
N ASN A 203 10.49 2.80 13.09
CA ASN A 203 9.08 3.20 13.17
C ASN A 203 8.84 4.41 12.26
N ASP A 204 8.10 4.21 11.15
CA ASP A 204 7.68 5.26 10.21
C ASP A 204 6.15 5.15 9.96
N PRO A 205 5.33 5.81 10.79
CA PRO A 205 3.87 5.72 10.70
C PRO A 205 3.29 6.21 9.38
N LEU A 206 3.96 7.16 8.70
CA LEU A 206 3.49 7.66 7.41
C LEU A 206 3.72 6.63 6.30
N ARG A 207 4.91 6.01 6.24
CA ARG A 207 5.15 4.89 5.32
C ARG A 207 4.27 3.69 5.63
N ALA A 208 4.02 3.42 6.90
CA ALA A 208 3.07 2.38 7.30
C ALA A 208 1.65 2.68 6.79
N ALA A 209 1.21 3.95 6.86
CA ALA A 209 -0.08 4.37 6.32
C ALA A 209 -0.13 4.30 4.78
N GLU A 210 0.95 4.69 4.09
CA GLU A 210 1.08 4.56 2.63
C GLU A 210 0.98 3.08 2.19
N LEU A 211 1.72 2.19 2.86
CA LEU A 211 1.65 0.74 2.60
C LEU A 211 0.26 0.17 2.91
N ALA A 212 -0.32 0.53 4.03
CA ALA A 212 -1.65 0.10 4.44
C ALA A 212 -2.73 0.54 3.44
N ALA A 213 -2.64 1.78 2.95
CA ALA A 213 -3.53 2.30 1.92
C ALA A 213 -3.34 1.57 0.58
N ALA A 214 -2.10 1.29 0.18
CA ALA A 214 -1.81 0.53 -1.04
C ALA A 214 -2.39 -0.90 -0.98
N VAL A 215 -2.23 -1.59 0.15
CA VAL A 215 -2.82 -2.94 0.38
C VAL A 215 -4.35 -2.89 0.35
N GLU A 216 -4.97 -1.84 0.90
CA GLU A 216 -6.43 -1.69 0.85
C GLU A 216 -6.94 -1.34 -0.56
N LEU A 217 -6.22 -0.51 -1.33
CA LEU A 217 -6.54 -0.26 -2.74
C LEU A 217 -6.43 -1.53 -3.57
N LEU A 218 -5.39 -2.33 -3.35
CA LEU A 218 -5.23 -3.64 -3.98
C LEU A 218 -6.42 -4.54 -3.66
N HIS A 219 -6.80 -4.66 -2.38
CA HIS A 219 -7.97 -5.43 -1.98
C HIS A 219 -9.26 -4.93 -2.63
N ASN A 220 -9.49 -3.61 -2.69
CA ASN A 220 -10.69 -3.08 -3.34
C ASN A 220 -10.66 -3.33 -4.86
N ALA A 221 -9.50 -3.33 -5.51
CA ALA A 221 -9.36 -3.71 -6.91
C ALA A 221 -9.76 -5.18 -7.15
N THR A 222 -9.35 -6.11 -6.25
CA THR A 222 -9.82 -7.51 -6.32
C THR A 222 -11.34 -7.58 -6.19
N LEU A 223 -11.95 -6.83 -5.27
CA LEU A 223 -13.39 -6.81 -5.10
C LEU A 223 -14.15 -6.32 -6.34
N VAL A 224 -13.59 -5.35 -7.09
CA VAL A 224 -14.20 -4.88 -8.34
C VAL A 224 -14.20 -5.98 -9.40
N HIS A 225 -13.11 -6.75 -9.52
CA HIS A 225 -13.01 -7.87 -10.44
C HIS A 225 -13.88 -9.05 -9.98
N ASP A 226 -13.86 -9.39 -8.69
CA ASP A 226 -14.71 -10.44 -8.11
C ASP A 226 -16.20 -10.17 -8.36
N ASP A 227 -16.65 -8.94 -8.14
CA ASP A 227 -18.04 -8.55 -8.40
C ASP A 227 -18.48 -8.79 -9.85
N TYR A 228 -17.56 -8.57 -10.81
CA TYR A 228 -17.82 -8.85 -12.21
C TYR A 228 -17.84 -10.37 -12.50
N VAL A 229 -16.84 -11.11 -12.00
CA VAL A 229 -16.74 -12.56 -12.23
C VAL A 229 -17.89 -13.33 -11.56
N ASP A 230 -18.37 -12.84 -10.41
CA ASP A 230 -19.44 -13.44 -9.61
C ASP A 230 -20.84 -12.90 -10.02
N GLU A 231 -20.91 -12.04 -11.05
CA GLU A 231 -22.13 -11.38 -11.52
C GLU A 231 -22.90 -10.68 -10.38
N SER A 232 -22.18 -10.19 -9.39
CA SER A 232 -22.74 -9.52 -8.22
C SER A 232 -23.26 -8.14 -8.60
N THR A 233 -24.53 -7.86 -8.29
CA THR A 233 -25.14 -6.55 -8.60
C THR A 233 -25.05 -5.55 -7.45
N VAL A 234 -24.85 -6.02 -6.22
CA VAL A 234 -24.83 -5.19 -5.00
C VAL A 234 -23.68 -5.63 -4.09
N ARG A 235 -22.92 -4.64 -3.58
CA ARG A 235 -21.90 -4.81 -2.55
C ARG A 235 -22.06 -3.75 -1.46
N ARG A 236 -22.13 -4.18 -0.20
CA ARG A 236 -22.33 -3.28 0.96
C ARG A 236 -23.52 -2.33 0.79
N GLY A 237 -24.61 -2.82 0.23
CA GLY A 237 -25.83 -2.05 0.02
C GLY A 237 -25.77 -1.02 -1.14
N ARG A 238 -24.71 -1.01 -1.93
CA ARG A 238 -24.54 -0.15 -3.10
C ARG A 238 -24.37 -0.99 -4.37
N PRO A 239 -24.82 -0.49 -5.56
CA PRO A 239 -24.53 -1.16 -6.83
C PRO A 239 -23.03 -1.38 -7.03
N THR A 240 -22.65 -2.54 -7.56
CA THR A 240 -21.26 -2.83 -7.94
C THR A 240 -20.85 -1.96 -9.13
N VAL A 241 -19.55 -1.82 -9.40
CA VAL A 241 -19.06 -1.07 -10.56
C VAL A 241 -19.58 -1.68 -11.85
N ALA A 242 -19.57 -3.02 -11.95
CA ALA A 242 -20.09 -3.74 -13.11
C ALA A 242 -21.59 -3.51 -13.34
N ALA A 243 -22.40 -3.51 -12.27
CA ALA A 243 -23.83 -3.26 -12.36
C ALA A 243 -24.17 -1.80 -12.69
N ALA A 244 -23.38 -0.83 -12.19
CA ALA A 244 -23.64 0.60 -12.38
C ALA A 244 -23.09 1.14 -13.70
N GLU A 245 -21.92 0.65 -14.14
CA GLU A 245 -21.15 1.27 -15.23
C GLU A 245 -20.75 0.28 -16.35
N GLY A 246 -21.06 -1.00 -16.18
CA GLY A 246 -20.78 -2.07 -17.15
C GLY A 246 -19.46 -2.80 -16.93
N ALA A 247 -19.36 -3.97 -17.57
CA ALA A 247 -18.25 -4.89 -17.42
C ALA A 247 -16.89 -4.29 -17.83
N GLU A 248 -16.83 -3.65 -18.99
CA GLU A 248 -15.59 -3.06 -19.52
C GLU A 248 -15.02 -2.03 -18.56
N ARG A 249 -15.90 -1.26 -17.92
CA ARG A 249 -15.48 -0.24 -16.95
C ARG A 249 -15.01 -0.85 -15.64
N ALA A 250 -15.67 -1.89 -15.16
CA ALA A 250 -15.24 -2.61 -13.96
C ALA A 250 -13.83 -3.19 -14.13
N ILE A 251 -13.55 -3.83 -15.27
CA ILE A 251 -12.21 -4.35 -15.60
C ILE A 251 -11.19 -3.21 -15.59
N ALA A 252 -11.45 -2.12 -16.34
CA ALA A 252 -10.51 -1.01 -16.45
C ALA A 252 -10.23 -0.31 -15.11
N VAL A 253 -11.26 -0.14 -14.25
CA VAL A 253 -11.11 0.44 -12.90
C VAL A 253 -10.28 -0.49 -12.02
N GLY A 254 -10.55 -1.79 -12.03
CA GLY A 254 -9.77 -2.78 -11.28
C GLY A 254 -8.30 -2.77 -11.71
N ASP A 255 -8.02 -2.85 -13.01
CA ASP A 255 -6.66 -2.84 -13.57
C ASP A 255 -5.90 -1.54 -13.19
N TYR A 256 -6.57 -0.40 -13.29
CA TYR A 256 -5.97 0.88 -12.89
C TYR A 256 -5.54 0.86 -11.42
N TYR A 257 -6.38 0.38 -10.51
CA TYR A 257 -6.05 0.35 -9.09
C TYR A 257 -5.07 -0.77 -8.72
N PHE A 258 -5.00 -1.87 -9.46
CA PHE A 258 -3.89 -2.82 -9.36
C PHE A 258 -2.56 -2.17 -9.71
N ALA A 259 -2.49 -1.48 -10.84
CA ALA A 259 -1.29 -0.78 -11.28
C ALA A 259 -0.91 0.34 -10.28
N LYS A 260 -1.88 1.11 -9.81
CA LYS A 260 -1.66 2.18 -8.83
C LYS A 260 -1.14 1.65 -7.50
N ALA A 261 -1.76 0.61 -6.94
CA ALA A 261 -1.31 -0.02 -5.70
C ALA A 261 0.12 -0.55 -5.83
N THR A 262 0.43 -1.25 -6.93
CA THR A 262 1.77 -1.75 -7.23
C THR A 262 2.80 -0.62 -7.30
N ARG A 263 2.46 0.50 -7.96
CA ARG A 263 3.33 1.69 -8.00
C ARG A 263 3.58 2.26 -6.61
N LEU A 264 2.53 2.41 -5.78
CA LEU A 264 2.67 2.92 -4.42
C LEU A 264 3.58 2.02 -3.56
N ILE A 265 3.46 0.70 -3.69
CA ILE A 265 4.32 -0.28 -3.00
C ILE A 265 5.77 -0.15 -3.47
N ALA A 266 6.00 0.01 -4.77
CA ALA A 266 7.34 0.21 -5.33
C ALA A 266 7.96 1.56 -4.84
N GLU A 267 7.17 2.62 -4.72
CA GLU A 267 7.60 3.93 -4.20
C GLU A 267 8.02 3.88 -2.71
N ILE A 268 7.60 2.86 -1.95
CA ILE A 268 8.10 2.61 -0.59
C ILE A 268 9.61 2.28 -0.61
N GLY A 269 10.12 1.73 -1.71
CA GLY A 269 11.54 1.48 -1.91
C GLY A 269 12.10 0.35 -1.03
N ASN A 270 11.27 -0.59 -0.57
CA ASN A 270 11.68 -1.79 0.16
C ASN A 270 11.43 -3.02 -0.72
N ALA A 271 12.51 -3.66 -1.20
CA ALA A 271 12.43 -4.79 -2.12
C ALA A 271 11.69 -6.00 -1.49
N GLY A 272 11.85 -6.25 -0.20
CA GLY A 272 11.15 -7.32 0.52
C GLY A 272 9.65 -7.09 0.54
N VAL A 273 9.19 -5.87 0.84
CA VAL A 273 7.77 -5.48 0.79
C VAL A 273 7.21 -5.67 -0.62
N THR A 274 7.97 -5.24 -1.64
CA THR A 274 7.55 -5.39 -3.04
C THR A 274 7.39 -6.85 -3.42
N SER A 275 8.34 -7.73 -3.03
CA SER A 275 8.26 -9.17 -3.28
C SER A 275 7.05 -9.81 -2.59
N GLU A 276 6.85 -9.56 -1.29
CA GLU A 276 5.72 -10.12 -0.53
C GLU A 276 4.37 -9.79 -1.16
N VAL A 277 4.18 -8.54 -1.57
CA VAL A 277 2.90 -8.14 -2.18
C VAL A 277 2.76 -8.69 -3.60
N ALA A 278 3.85 -8.79 -4.37
CA ALA A 278 3.83 -9.39 -5.71
C ALA A 278 3.47 -10.88 -5.63
N ASP A 279 4.07 -11.64 -4.71
CA ASP A 279 3.76 -13.06 -4.48
C ASP A 279 2.29 -13.25 -4.08
N ALA A 280 1.77 -12.39 -3.21
CA ALA A 280 0.35 -12.42 -2.84
C ALA A 280 -0.57 -12.12 -4.03
N LEU A 281 -0.21 -11.16 -4.88
CA LEU A 281 -0.98 -10.80 -6.06
C LEU A 281 -1.00 -11.96 -7.08
N GLU A 282 0.14 -12.61 -7.30
CA GLU A 282 0.23 -13.81 -8.15
C GLU A 282 -0.67 -14.94 -7.59
N ALA A 283 -0.62 -15.20 -6.28
CA ALA A 283 -1.45 -16.20 -5.64
C ALA A 283 -2.95 -15.88 -5.76
N ILE A 284 -3.35 -14.61 -5.62
CA ILE A 284 -4.73 -14.17 -5.81
C ILE A 284 -5.21 -14.46 -7.23
N CYS A 285 -4.42 -14.07 -8.23
CA CYS A 285 -4.76 -14.26 -9.65
C CYS A 285 -4.87 -15.76 -10.00
N ALA A 286 -3.90 -16.57 -9.58
CA ALA A 286 -3.90 -18.01 -9.80
C ALA A 286 -5.12 -18.68 -9.15
N SER A 287 -5.41 -18.32 -7.89
CA SER A 287 -6.57 -18.88 -7.17
C SER A 287 -7.91 -18.45 -7.76
N GLN A 288 -8.00 -17.26 -8.34
CA GLN A 288 -9.22 -16.83 -9.04
C GLN A 288 -9.47 -17.66 -10.29
N ILE A 289 -8.42 -18.05 -11.02
CA ILE A 289 -8.52 -18.96 -12.16
C ILE A 289 -8.98 -20.35 -11.71
N ASP A 290 -8.41 -20.86 -10.62
CA ASP A 290 -8.81 -22.14 -10.03
C ASP A 290 -10.27 -22.11 -9.57
N ASP A 291 -10.70 -21.04 -8.88
CA ASP A 291 -12.08 -20.87 -8.39
C ASP A 291 -13.09 -20.96 -9.53
N VAL A 292 -12.84 -20.24 -10.62
CA VAL A 292 -13.70 -20.28 -11.82
C VAL A 292 -13.73 -21.68 -12.45
N ALA A 293 -12.58 -22.36 -12.54
CA ALA A 293 -12.50 -23.71 -13.09
C ALA A 293 -13.26 -24.74 -12.24
N LEU A 294 -13.29 -24.56 -10.92
CA LEU A 294 -13.94 -25.48 -9.98
C LEU A 294 -15.46 -25.31 -9.92
N ARG A 295 -16.04 -24.23 -10.41
CA ARG A 295 -17.52 -24.03 -10.46
C ARG A 295 -18.24 -25.17 -11.19
N GLY A 296 -17.61 -25.82 -12.17
CA GLY A 296 -18.15 -26.98 -12.86
C GLY A 296 -18.17 -28.29 -12.04
N ALA A 297 -17.33 -28.38 -11.02
CA ALA A 297 -17.19 -29.55 -10.14
C ALA A 297 -17.90 -29.40 -8.79
N TYR A 298 -18.83 -28.47 -8.71
CA TYR A 298 -19.57 -28.10 -7.50
C TYR A 298 -20.31 -29.29 -6.86
N PRO A 299 -20.28 -29.52 -5.50
CA PRO A 299 -19.74 -28.63 -4.48
C PRO A 299 -18.23 -28.74 -4.23
N GLY A 300 -17.47 -29.50 -5.01
CA GLY A 300 -16.02 -29.67 -4.86
C GLY A 300 -15.63 -30.52 -3.64
N ASP A 301 -14.37 -30.39 -3.25
CA ASP A 301 -13.78 -31.06 -2.10
C ASP A 301 -13.01 -30.07 -1.20
N ARG A 302 -12.70 -30.49 0.03
CA ARG A 302 -12.03 -29.67 1.04
C ARG A 302 -10.63 -29.20 0.60
N GLU A 303 -9.88 -30.03 -0.11
CA GLU A 303 -8.52 -29.69 -0.54
C GLU A 303 -8.54 -28.56 -1.57
N SER A 304 -9.40 -28.66 -2.56
CA SER A 304 -9.65 -27.63 -3.57
C SER A 304 -10.12 -26.33 -2.93
N TYR A 305 -11.06 -26.39 -2.00
CA TYR A 305 -11.51 -25.24 -1.23
C TYR A 305 -10.36 -24.55 -0.48
N MET A 306 -9.57 -25.31 0.29
CA MET A 306 -8.46 -24.77 1.06
C MET A 306 -7.40 -24.10 0.17
N ARG A 307 -7.12 -24.68 -1.00
CA ARG A 307 -6.20 -24.10 -1.97
C ARG A 307 -6.70 -22.74 -2.48
N VAL A 308 -7.98 -22.65 -2.86
CA VAL A 308 -8.60 -21.42 -3.33
C VAL A 308 -8.57 -20.33 -2.26
N ILE A 309 -9.04 -20.60 -1.05
CA ILE A 309 -9.12 -19.55 -0.02
C ILE A 309 -7.75 -19.08 0.48
N ARG A 310 -6.76 -19.97 0.50
CA ARG A 310 -5.38 -19.59 0.84
C ARG A 310 -4.82 -18.60 -0.17
N GLY A 311 -4.94 -18.87 -1.44
CA GLY A 311 -4.46 -17.94 -2.46
C GLY A 311 -5.33 -16.68 -2.58
N LYS A 312 -6.65 -16.81 -2.65
CA LYS A 312 -7.57 -15.68 -2.89
C LYS A 312 -7.67 -14.71 -1.71
N THR A 313 -7.63 -15.24 -0.48
CA THR A 313 -7.88 -14.44 0.73
C THR A 313 -6.68 -14.38 1.65
N ALA A 314 -6.11 -15.53 2.06
CA ALA A 314 -5.09 -15.57 3.09
C ALA A 314 -3.74 -14.98 2.64
N SER A 315 -3.38 -15.11 1.36
CA SER A 315 -2.14 -14.54 0.81
C SER A 315 -1.98 -13.05 1.10
N LEU A 316 -3.04 -12.25 0.93
CA LEU A 316 -2.97 -10.81 1.19
C LEU A 316 -2.97 -10.47 2.69
N PHE A 317 -3.51 -11.34 3.57
CA PHE A 317 -3.35 -11.20 5.01
C PHE A 317 -1.90 -11.50 5.43
N ALA A 318 -1.31 -12.56 4.88
CA ALA A 318 0.09 -12.90 5.09
C ALA A 318 1.02 -11.78 4.65
N ALA A 319 0.83 -11.28 3.43
CA ALA A 319 1.59 -10.16 2.88
C ALA A 319 1.42 -8.87 3.71
N ALA A 320 0.22 -8.57 4.21
CA ALA A 320 -0.01 -7.40 5.05
C ALA A 320 0.80 -7.48 6.36
N CYS A 321 0.80 -8.64 7.01
CA CYS A 321 1.57 -8.85 8.25
C CYS A 321 3.09 -8.80 8.01
N ALA A 322 3.56 -9.53 7.01
CA ALA A 322 4.99 -9.60 6.68
C ALA A 322 5.53 -8.25 6.19
N SER A 323 4.79 -7.56 5.32
CA SER A 323 5.20 -6.27 4.76
C SER A 323 5.33 -5.18 5.82
N GLY A 324 4.43 -5.15 6.82
CA GLY A 324 4.57 -4.23 7.94
C GLY A 324 5.86 -4.48 8.75
N ALA A 325 6.16 -5.74 9.06
CA ALA A 325 7.38 -6.12 9.76
C ALA A 325 8.64 -5.80 8.94
N LEU A 326 8.64 -6.09 7.64
CA LEU A 326 9.74 -5.75 6.73
C LEU A 326 9.96 -4.24 6.64
N LEU A 327 8.88 -3.45 6.64
CA LEU A 327 8.95 -1.98 6.62
C LEU A 327 9.63 -1.43 7.86
N SER A 328 9.43 -2.06 9.02
CA SER A 328 10.06 -1.69 10.29
C SER A 328 11.44 -2.29 10.52
N GLU A 329 11.98 -3.04 9.54
CA GLU A 329 13.28 -3.71 9.65
C GLU A 329 13.33 -4.73 10.81
N ALA A 330 12.21 -5.46 11.02
CA ALA A 330 12.15 -6.53 12.00
C ALA A 330 13.02 -7.74 11.58
N ASP A 331 13.44 -8.53 12.56
CA ASP A 331 14.22 -9.74 12.32
C ASP A 331 13.47 -10.75 11.43
N GLY A 332 14.21 -11.54 10.64
CA GLY A 332 13.63 -12.49 9.68
C GLY A 332 12.68 -13.51 10.33
N ASP A 333 13.00 -14.01 11.51
CA ASP A 333 12.16 -14.95 12.26
C ASP A 333 10.82 -14.32 12.65
N VAL A 334 10.82 -13.02 12.98
CA VAL A 334 9.62 -12.24 13.30
C VAL A 334 8.77 -12.05 12.04
N VAL A 335 9.40 -11.70 10.90
CA VAL A 335 8.72 -11.58 9.60
C VAL A 335 8.04 -12.89 9.23
N ASP A 336 8.74 -14.01 9.35
CA ASP A 336 8.24 -15.34 9.02
C ASP A 336 7.08 -15.78 9.93
N ALA A 337 7.18 -15.52 11.24
CA ALA A 337 6.11 -15.81 12.19
C ALA A 337 4.84 -15.00 11.88
N LEU A 338 5.01 -13.70 11.55
CA LEU A 338 3.90 -12.83 11.20
C LEU A 338 3.28 -13.17 9.84
N ARG A 339 4.07 -13.65 8.87
CA ARG A 339 3.56 -14.17 7.59
C ARG A 339 2.66 -15.38 7.84
N ARG A 340 3.14 -16.37 8.64
CA ARG A 340 2.35 -17.56 9.00
C ARG A 340 1.09 -17.20 9.79
N PHE A 341 1.22 -16.28 10.75
CA PHE A 341 0.06 -15.75 11.47
C PHE A 341 -0.98 -15.16 10.51
N GLY A 342 -0.56 -14.35 9.55
CA GLY A 342 -1.44 -13.75 8.54
C GLY A 342 -2.12 -14.79 7.65
N ASP A 343 -1.41 -15.83 7.18
CA ASP A 343 -1.97 -16.93 6.36
C ASP A 343 -3.06 -17.68 7.12
N LEU A 344 -2.77 -18.10 8.35
CA LEU A 344 -3.73 -18.82 9.20
C LEU A 344 -4.94 -17.95 9.54
N LEU A 345 -4.72 -16.68 9.88
CA LEU A 345 -5.80 -15.74 10.17
C LEU A 345 -6.68 -15.48 8.94
N GLY A 346 -6.09 -15.27 7.76
CA GLY A 346 -6.82 -15.06 6.53
C GLY A 346 -7.64 -16.27 6.11
N THR A 347 -7.10 -17.47 6.32
CA THR A 347 -7.82 -18.76 6.12
C THR A 347 -9.01 -18.86 7.07
N ALA A 348 -8.80 -18.65 8.36
CA ALA A 348 -9.87 -18.67 9.37
C ALA A 348 -10.95 -17.61 9.11
N PHE A 349 -10.53 -16.42 8.65
CA PHE A 349 -11.42 -15.32 8.28
C PHE A 349 -12.38 -15.73 7.16
N GLN A 350 -11.88 -16.37 6.09
CA GLN A 350 -12.72 -16.82 4.99
C GLN A 350 -13.69 -17.93 5.43
N MET A 351 -13.22 -18.90 6.21
CA MET A 351 -14.09 -19.94 6.76
C MET A 351 -15.22 -19.36 7.61
N ALA A 352 -14.94 -18.32 8.41
CA ALA A 352 -15.97 -17.63 9.19
C ALA A 352 -16.94 -16.84 8.29
N ASP A 353 -16.46 -16.25 7.19
CA ASP A 353 -17.29 -15.54 6.21
C ASP A 353 -18.28 -16.49 5.51
N ASP A 354 -17.85 -17.70 5.15
CA ASP A 354 -18.69 -18.73 4.56
C ASP A 354 -19.84 -19.16 5.50
N VAL A 355 -19.60 -19.19 6.80
CA VAL A 355 -20.65 -19.49 7.79
C VAL A 355 -21.68 -18.37 7.87
N ILE A 356 -21.24 -17.10 7.69
CA ILE A 356 -22.14 -15.94 7.73
C ILE A 356 -23.12 -15.92 6.57
N ASP A 357 -22.77 -16.50 5.41
CA ASP A 357 -23.66 -16.60 4.24
C ASP A 357 -24.94 -17.41 4.54
N PHE A 358 -24.89 -18.31 5.51
CA PHE A 358 -26.03 -19.07 5.99
C PHE A 358 -26.81 -18.42 7.14
N SER A 359 -26.41 -17.21 7.57
CA SER A 359 -27.01 -16.53 8.74
C SER A 359 -28.06 -15.50 8.28
N PRO A 360 -29.29 -15.52 8.85
CA PRO A 360 -30.36 -14.58 8.48
C PRO A 360 -30.03 -13.11 8.72
N ASN A 361 -29.07 -12.84 9.63
CA ASN A 361 -28.72 -11.49 10.06
C ASN A 361 -27.51 -10.90 9.31
N SER A 362 -27.07 -11.53 8.21
CA SER A 362 -25.84 -11.12 7.48
C SER A 362 -25.97 -9.83 6.68
N GLY A 363 -27.19 -9.28 6.54
CA GLY A 363 -27.45 -8.12 5.67
C GLY A 363 -27.33 -8.41 4.17
N LYS A 364 -27.08 -9.66 3.79
CA LYS A 364 -27.06 -10.18 2.40
C LYS A 364 -28.20 -11.18 2.22
N PRO A 365 -28.66 -11.44 0.98
CA PRO A 365 -29.56 -12.57 0.72
C PRO A 365 -28.88 -13.88 1.15
N VAL A 366 -29.55 -14.67 1.97
CA VAL A 366 -29.02 -15.95 2.46
C VAL A 366 -28.82 -16.90 1.27
N GLY A 367 -27.68 -17.63 1.27
CA GLY A 367 -27.36 -18.61 0.24
C GLY A 367 -26.88 -17.99 -1.08
N LEU A 368 -26.22 -16.83 -1.02
CA LEU A 368 -25.63 -16.19 -2.21
C LEU A 368 -24.57 -17.11 -2.84
N ASP A 369 -23.70 -17.72 -2.05
CA ASP A 369 -22.67 -18.67 -2.51
C ASP A 369 -23.30 -19.88 -3.23
N ILE A 370 -24.47 -20.35 -2.78
CA ILE A 370 -25.21 -21.43 -3.44
C ILE A 370 -25.64 -20.99 -4.84
N ARG A 371 -26.21 -19.78 -4.97
CA ARG A 371 -26.68 -19.24 -6.26
C ARG A 371 -25.54 -19.07 -7.26
N GLN A 372 -24.41 -18.57 -6.78
CA GLN A 372 -23.23 -18.29 -7.59
C GLN A 372 -22.34 -19.51 -7.83
N ARG A 373 -22.68 -20.67 -7.23
CA ARG A 373 -21.89 -21.91 -7.27
C ARG A 373 -20.45 -21.70 -6.78
N VAL A 374 -20.28 -20.85 -5.78
CA VAL A 374 -18.99 -20.61 -5.13
C VAL A 374 -18.70 -21.77 -4.17
N LEU A 375 -17.45 -22.23 -4.15
CA LEU A 375 -16.98 -23.24 -3.19
C LEU A 375 -17.12 -22.69 -1.77
N SER A 376 -17.83 -23.44 -0.92
CA SER A 376 -18.07 -23.08 0.48
C SER A 376 -17.96 -24.32 1.35
N LEU A 377 -17.18 -24.20 2.42
CA LEU A 377 -16.90 -25.34 3.30
C LEU A 377 -18.15 -25.91 3.97
N PRO A 378 -19.13 -25.11 4.42
CA PRO A 378 -20.41 -25.62 4.90
C PRO A 378 -21.15 -26.51 3.90
N LEU A 379 -21.14 -26.16 2.61
CA LEU A 379 -21.76 -26.95 1.55
C LEU A 379 -21.04 -28.29 1.32
N ILE A 380 -19.70 -28.24 1.32
CA ILE A 380 -18.89 -29.47 1.18
C ILE A 380 -19.23 -30.45 2.30
N TYR A 381 -19.23 -29.97 3.56
CA TYR A 381 -19.54 -30.82 4.70
C TYR A 381 -20.97 -31.31 4.72
N ALA A 382 -21.94 -30.49 4.33
CA ALA A 382 -23.31 -30.92 4.21
C ALA A 382 -23.50 -31.95 3.08
N ALA A 383 -22.77 -31.84 1.97
CA ALA A 383 -22.78 -32.82 0.89
C ALA A 383 -22.12 -34.14 1.27
N GLU A 384 -21.22 -34.17 2.26
CA GLU A 384 -20.60 -35.37 2.82
C GLU A 384 -21.47 -36.05 3.90
N ASP A 385 -22.49 -35.35 4.44
CA ASP A 385 -23.36 -35.90 5.48
C ASP A 385 -24.10 -37.14 4.99
N ARG A 386 -24.21 -38.14 5.87
CA ARG A 386 -24.81 -39.44 5.52
C ARG A 386 -26.31 -39.38 5.26
N VAL A 387 -27.02 -38.46 5.89
CA VAL A 387 -28.48 -38.35 5.85
C VAL A 387 -28.91 -37.36 4.76
N VAL A 388 -28.42 -36.13 4.83
CA VAL A 388 -28.86 -35.06 3.94
C VAL A 388 -27.99 -34.93 2.68
N GLY A 389 -26.77 -35.44 2.68
CA GLY A 389 -25.80 -35.30 1.60
C GLY A 389 -26.30 -35.78 0.23
N PRO A 390 -27.02 -36.92 0.09
CA PRO A 390 -27.59 -37.31 -1.20
C PRO A 390 -28.58 -36.28 -1.76
N GLU A 391 -29.42 -35.67 -0.92
CA GLU A 391 -30.36 -34.63 -1.34
C GLU A 391 -29.62 -33.31 -1.69
N VAL A 392 -28.64 -32.89 -0.87
CA VAL A 392 -27.80 -31.73 -1.14
C VAL A 392 -27.13 -31.85 -2.51
N ARG A 393 -26.41 -32.96 -2.77
CA ARG A 393 -25.74 -33.18 -4.07
C ARG A 393 -26.73 -33.19 -5.24
N ARG A 394 -27.90 -33.77 -5.08
CA ARG A 394 -28.93 -33.82 -6.11
C ARG A 394 -29.43 -32.41 -6.45
N LEU A 395 -29.69 -31.55 -5.44
CA LEU A 395 -30.13 -30.19 -5.63
C LEU A 395 -29.05 -29.33 -6.28
N LEU A 396 -27.79 -29.45 -5.82
CA LEU A 396 -26.66 -28.71 -6.34
C LEU A 396 -26.30 -29.08 -7.80
N ALA A 397 -26.58 -30.29 -8.22
CA ALA A 397 -26.39 -30.73 -9.61
C ALA A 397 -27.47 -30.21 -10.58
N GLY A 398 -28.62 -29.73 -10.05
CA GLY A 398 -29.74 -29.19 -10.83
C GLY A 398 -29.64 -27.69 -11.08
N SER A 399 -30.73 -27.10 -11.60
CA SER A 399 -30.92 -25.64 -11.64
C SER A 399 -31.23 -25.11 -10.23
N LEU A 400 -30.59 -24.00 -9.85
CA LEU A 400 -30.73 -23.40 -8.52
C LEU A 400 -31.67 -22.18 -8.58
N GLY A 401 -32.96 -22.43 -8.44
CA GLY A 401 -33.97 -21.40 -8.20
C GLY A 401 -34.09 -21.06 -6.71
N ASP A 402 -35.00 -20.14 -6.38
CA ASP A 402 -35.19 -19.70 -4.99
C ASP A 402 -35.61 -20.83 -4.05
N ALA A 403 -36.45 -21.75 -4.54
CA ALA A 403 -36.88 -22.90 -3.75
C ALA A 403 -35.74 -23.88 -3.46
N GLU A 404 -34.92 -24.18 -4.45
CA GLU A 404 -33.76 -25.08 -4.30
C GLU A 404 -32.70 -24.48 -3.37
N VAL A 405 -32.39 -23.18 -3.52
CA VAL A 405 -31.46 -22.46 -2.64
C VAL A 405 -31.99 -22.46 -1.21
N GLY A 406 -33.27 -22.15 -0.98
CA GLY A 406 -33.87 -22.22 0.34
C GLY A 406 -33.79 -23.64 0.95
N ARG A 407 -34.08 -24.66 0.15
CA ARG A 407 -34.01 -26.07 0.60
C ARG A 407 -32.57 -26.49 0.93
N VAL A 408 -31.58 -26.14 0.11
CA VAL A 408 -30.16 -26.42 0.42
C VAL A 408 -29.74 -25.70 1.71
N THR A 409 -30.14 -24.44 1.89
CA THR A 409 -29.86 -23.70 3.12
C THR A 409 -30.43 -24.37 4.37
N GLU A 410 -31.70 -24.86 4.32
CA GLU A 410 -32.30 -25.63 5.41
C GLU A 410 -31.54 -26.90 5.71
N LEU A 411 -31.13 -27.64 4.67
CA LEU A 411 -30.38 -28.87 4.84
C LEU A 411 -29.03 -28.62 5.48
N VAL A 412 -28.26 -27.61 4.99
CA VAL A 412 -26.95 -27.25 5.57
C VAL A 412 -27.10 -26.84 7.04
N THR A 413 -28.09 -26.00 7.36
CA THR A 413 -28.32 -25.51 8.73
C THR A 413 -28.81 -26.62 9.68
N SER A 414 -29.41 -27.68 9.15
CA SER A 414 -29.85 -28.88 9.95
C SER A 414 -28.71 -29.82 10.33
N THR A 415 -27.51 -29.64 9.77
CA THR A 415 -26.34 -30.49 10.02
C THR A 415 -25.34 -29.88 11.00
N GLU A 416 -24.30 -30.66 11.35
CA GLU A 416 -23.12 -30.17 12.08
C GLU A 416 -22.13 -29.36 11.18
N ALA A 417 -22.45 -29.09 9.91
CA ALA A 417 -21.55 -28.42 8.98
C ALA A 417 -21.11 -27.00 9.48
N LEU A 418 -22.07 -26.17 9.84
CA LEU A 418 -21.76 -24.81 10.34
C LEU A 418 -20.99 -24.83 11.67
N PRO A 419 -21.41 -25.58 12.72
CA PRO A 419 -20.61 -25.71 13.94
C PRO A 419 -19.20 -26.25 13.70
N ARG A 420 -19.05 -27.22 12.77
CA ARG A 420 -17.75 -27.81 12.43
C ARG A 420 -16.82 -26.78 11.82
N VAL A 421 -17.29 -26.00 10.83
CA VAL A 421 -16.49 -24.92 10.19
C VAL A 421 -16.07 -23.87 11.23
N ARG A 422 -16.96 -23.48 12.15
CA ARG A 422 -16.60 -22.55 13.23
C ARG A 422 -15.48 -23.08 14.12
N ARG A 423 -15.59 -24.34 14.57
CA ARG A 423 -14.53 -24.98 15.38
C ARG A 423 -13.18 -25.04 14.64
N GLU A 424 -13.20 -25.35 13.33
CA GLU A 424 -11.98 -25.40 12.53
C GLU A 424 -11.40 -23.99 12.36
N ALA A 425 -12.21 -22.94 12.15
CA ALA A 425 -11.75 -21.56 12.07
C ALA A 425 -11.15 -21.06 13.40
N GLU A 426 -11.78 -21.40 14.53
CA GLU A 426 -11.24 -21.10 15.88
C GLU A 426 -9.91 -21.82 16.13
N ALA A 427 -9.78 -23.08 15.72
CA ALA A 427 -8.52 -23.82 15.84
C ALA A 427 -7.39 -23.22 15.01
N LEU A 428 -7.68 -22.69 13.82
CA LEU A 428 -6.70 -21.95 13.01
C LEU A 428 -6.28 -20.63 13.66
N VAL A 429 -7.18 -19.93 14.33
CA VAL A 429 -6.82 -18.73 15.12
C VAL A 429 -5.90 -19.11 16.27
N ASP A 430 -6.18 -20.19 16.99
CA ASP A 430 -5.32 -20.65 18.07
C ASP A 430 -3.95 -21.10 17.56
N GLU A 431 -3.88 -21.70 16.36
CA GLU A 431 -2.63 -22.03 15.68
C GLU A 431 -1.86 -20.78 15.28
N ALA A 432 -2.54 -19.79 14.69
CA ALA A 432 -1.94 -18.49 14.35
C ALA A 432 -1.32 -17.79 15.58
N LEU A 433 -1.99 -17.85 16.73
CA LEU A 433 -1.48 -17.27 17.97
C LEU A 433 -0.24 -18.00 18.50
N ARG A 434 -0.17 -19.32 18.31
CA ARG A 434 1.02 -20.12 18.68
C ARG A 434 2.25 -19.75 17.83
N GLU A 435 2.09 -19.42 16.54
CA GLU A 435 3.19 -18.94 15.72
C GLU A 435 3.85 -17.68 16.32
N LEU A 436 3.08 -16.85 17.01
CA LEU A 436 3.58 -15.64 17.66
C LEU A 436 4.27 -15.89 19.02
N GLU A 437 4.14 -17.09 19.60
CA GLU A 437 4.77 -17.41 20.90
C GLU A 437 6.30 -17.54 20.79
N ALA A 438 6.79 -17.91 19.61
CA ALA A 438 8.20 -18.16 19.35
C ALA A 438 9.03 -16.87 19.16
N VAL A 439 8.39 -15.70 19.06
CA VAL A 439 9.07 -14.42 18.77
C VAL A 439 8.71 -13.33 19.78
N GLU A 440 9.60 -12.37 19.99
CA GLU A 440 9.33 -11.21 20.84
C GLU A 440 8.58 -10.13 20.05
N LEU A 441 7.48 -9.62 20.60
CA LEU A 441 6.56 -8.69 19.93
C LEU A 441 6.19 -7.47 20.80
N ASP A 442 7.04 -7.06 21.73
CA ASP A 442 6.92 -5.83 22.52
C ASP A 442 5.48 -5.43 22.97
N GLY A 443 4.72 -6.40 23.49
CA GLY A 443 3.33 -6.17 23.94
C GLY A 443 2.28 -6.18 22.83
N LEU A 444 2.64 -6.37 21.57
CA LEU A 444 1.70 -6.42 20.43
C LEU A 444 0.88 -7.73 20.37
N ARG A 445 1.40 -8.81 20.95
CA ARG A 445 0.74 -10.13 20.92
C ARG A 445 -0.73 -10.09 21.44
N PRO A 446 -1.08 -9.42 22.56
CA PRO A 446 -2.47 -9.30 23.00
C PRO A 446 -3.36 -8.55 22.00
N VAL A 447 -2.80 -7.55 21.31
CA VAL A 447 -3.54 -6.75 20.33
C VAL A 447 -3.84 -7.60 19.08
N LEU A 448 -2.83 -8.32 18.56
CA LEU A 448 -3.02 -9.26 17.44
C LEU A 448 -3.99 -10.38 17.80
N ALA A 449 -3.94 -10.91 19.03
CA ALA A 449 -4.91 -11.89 19.52
C ALA A 449 -6.34 -11.32 19.54
N GLY A 450 -6.52 -10.08 19.99
CA GLY A 450 -7.79 -9.38 19.95
C GLY A 450 -8.33 -9.23 18.52
N VAL A 451 -7.47 -8.82 17.58
CA VAL A 451 -7.82 -8.71 16.15
C VAL A 451 -8.22 -10.07 15.56
N ALA A 452 -7.42 -11.11 15.80
CA ALA A 452 -7.67 -12.45 15.26
C ALA A 452 -9.00 -13.02 15.77
N ARG A 453 -9.24 -12.98 17.08
CA ARG A 453 -10.51 -13.46 17.67
C ARG A 453 -11.72 -12.67 17.18
N SER A 454 -11.61 -11.33 17.06
CA SER A 454 -12.71 -10.51 16.54
C SER A 454 -12.99 -10.72 15.06
N ALA A 455 -11.98 -11.14 14.29
CA ALA A 455 -12.12 -11.43 12.87
C ALA A 455 -12.98 -12.68 12.61
N VAL A 456 -12.97 -13.67 13.51
CA VAL A 456 -13.67 -14.96 13.38
C VAL A 456 -14.97 -15.01 14.20
N ASN A 457 -14.99 -14.40 15.41
CA ASN A 457 -16.16 -14.36 16.29
C ASN A 457 -17.15 -13.27 15.85
N ARG A 458 -17.65 -13.36 14.62
CA ARG A 458 -18.66 -12.46 14.08
C ARG A 458 -20.06 -12.99 14.40
N ASN A 459 -20.67 -12.41 15.43
CA ASN A 459 -22.12 -12.42 15.52
C ASN A 459 -22.61 -11.22 14.70
N SER A 460 -23.05 -11.48 13.44
CA SER A 460 -23.69 -10.52 12.48
C SER A 460 -22.98 -9.19 12.28
#